data_1cef3aa15cd00f6e8ae8208726d34a48
#
_entry.id   1cef3aa15cd00f6e8ae8208726d34a48
#
_cell.length_a   1.000
_cell.length_b   1.000
_cell.length_c   1.000
_cell.angle_alpha   90.00
_cell.angle_beta   90.00
_cell.angle_gamma   90.00
#
_symmetry.space_group_name_H-M   'P 1'
#
loop_
_entity.id
_entity.type
_entity.pdbx_description
1 polymer ?
#
loop_
_entity_poly.entity_id
_entity_poly.type
_entity_poly.pdbx_seq_one_letter_code
_entity_poly.pdbx_strand_id
1 'polypeptide(L)'
;MLRERVFLLRLSLCRGLGRVAKYRLWCCARQLHCYDDLPRLMEHCQITLRAQTALLNNWASPELDRAVNLNQGYPHITIVDSEYPAALREIFCPPLVLFYAGNLTLLQRPCLGVVGARDASSYGAGVLRGFIPEIVKHRLVVVSGLARGIDGLSHQITLEYDGMTIGIIGCGLDRYYPTENRWLQQAVANRGLVLSEYGRGEPPLAYRFPERNRLIAGLVQTLLVVEAKRRSGSLITANMSLYTA
;
A
#
# COMPACT_ATOMS: atom_id res chain seq x y z
N MET A 1 -4.89 -16.07 -16.61
CA MET A 1 -4.97 -15.67 -15.18
C MET A 1 -3.83 -16.21 -14.33
N LEU A 2 -3.60 -17.52 -14.17
CA LEU A 2 -2.54 -18.03 -13.28
C LEU A 2 -1.14 -17.55 -13.68
N ARG A 3 -0.76 -17.63 -14.95
CA ARG A 3 0.54 -17.14 -15.47
C ARG A 3 0.74 -15.65 -15.22
N GLU A 4 -0.30 -14.83 -15.43
CA GLU A 4 -0.25 -13.39 -15.18
C GLU A 4 -0.05 -13.07 -13.71
N ARG A 5 -0.71 -13.76 -12.78
CA ARG A 5 -0.52 -13.56 -11.32
C ARG A 5 0.91 -13.90 -10.89
N VAL A 6 1.48 -14.99 -11.39
CA VAL A 6 2.88 -15.36 -11.11
C VAL A 6 3.84 -14.30 -11.65
N PHE A 7 3.61 -13.83 -12.87
CA PHE A 7 4.40 -12.73 -13.45
C PHE A 7 4.30 -11.45 -12.62
N LEU A 8 3.10 -11.05 -12.20
CA LEU A 8 2.86 -9.87 -11.36
C LEU A 8 3.59 -9.96 -10.03
N LEU A 9 3.52 -11.10 -9.35
CA LEU A 9 4.23 -11.31 -8.09
C LEU A 9 5.74 -11.19 -8.30
N ARG A 10 6.30 -11.88 -9.31
CA ARG A 10 7.73 -11.82 -9.63
C ARG A 10 8.17 -10.40 -9.96
N LEU A 11 7.39 -9.70 -10.79
CA LEU A 11 7.66 -8.32 -11.20
C LEU A 11 7.60 -7.36 -10.01
N SER A 12 6.64 -7.52 -9.11
CA SER A 12 6.51 -6.68 -7.91
C SER A 12 7.72 -6.80 -6.99
N LEU A 13 8.29 -8.01 -6.86
CA LEU A 13 9.43 -8.31 -6.02
C LEU A 13 10.79 -8.03 -6.69
N CYS A 14 10.83 -7.83 -8.02
CA CYS A 14 12.05 -7.55 -8.76
C CYS A 14 12.66 -6.21 -8.30
N ARG A 15 13.91 -6.24 -7.85
CA ARG A 15 14.63 -5.05 -7.37
C ARG A 15 15.22 -4.23 -8.51
N GLY A 16 15.56 -2.97 -8.25
CA GLY A 16 16.15 -2.07 -9.24
C GLY A 16 15.17 -1.50 -10.28
N LEU A 17 13.92 -1.97 -10.28
CA LEU A 17 12.85 -1.43 -11.12
C LEU A 17 11.98 -0.48 -10.32
N GLY A 18 11.83 0.75 -10.80
CA GLY A 18 10.85 1.70 -10.28
C GLY A 18 9.41 1.29 -10.67
N ARG A 19 8.43 1.77 -9.90
CA ARG A 19 7.00 1.44 -10.11
C ARG A 19 6.49 1.71 -11.53
N VAL A 20 6.95 2.81 -12.16
CA VAL A 20 6.57 3.16 -13.55
C VAL A 20 7.03 2.09 -14.53
N ALA A 21 8.29 1.63 -14.40
CA ALA A 21 8.81 0.57 -15.27
C ALA A 21 8.07 -0.75 -15.05
N LYS A 22 7.79 -1.12 -13.79
CA LYS A 22 6.99 -2.31 -13.47
C LYS A 22 5.59 -2.24 -14.08
N TYR A 23 4.92 -1.12 -13.95
CA TYR A 23 3.57 -0.93 -14.50
C TYR A 23 3.58 -1.02 -16.03
N ARG A 24 4.52 -0.34 -16.70
CA ARG A 24 4.67 -0.41 -18.17
C ARG A 24 4.95 -1.83 -18.67
N LEU A 25 5.84 -2.56 -17.99
CA LEU A 25 6.15 -3.96 -18.33
C LEU A 25 4.90 -4.85 -18.23
N TRP A 26 4.11 -4.68 -17.17
CA TRP A 26 2.87 -5.42 -17.05
C TRP A 26 1.85 -5.05 -18.15
N CYS A 27 1.64 -3.75 -18.44
CA CYS A 27 0.74 -3.32 -19.51
C CYS A 27 1.17 -3.93 -20.86
N CYS A 28 2.47 -3.91 -21.16
CA CYS A 28 3.03 -4.50 -22.37
C CYS A 28 2.82 -6.03 -22.41
N ALA A 29 3.14 -6.72 -21.30
CA ALA A 29 2.95 -8.16 -21.17
C ALA A 29 1.47 -8.56 -21.39
N ARG A 30 0.55 -7.79 -20.84
CA ARG A 30 -0.90 -8.00 -20.99
C ARG A 30 -1.36 -7.78 -22.42
N GLN A 31 -0.90 -6.72 -23.08
CA GLN A 31 -1.24 -6.41 -24.47
C GLN A 31 -0.71 -7.47 -25.44
N LEU A 32 0.49 -7.98 -25.21
CA LEU A 32 1.12 -9.00 -26.04
C LEU A 32 0.72 -10.43 -25.65
N HIS A 33 -0.06 -10.60 -24.58
CA HIS A 33 -0.34 -11.91 -23.95
C HIS A 33 0.93 -12.72 -23.68
N CYS A 34 2.04 -12.04 -23.33
CA CYS A 34 3.38 -12.59 -23.18
C CYS A 34 3.89 -12.35 -21.76
N TYR A 35 4.05 -13.41 -20.97
CA TYR A 35 4.49 -13.34 -19.58
C TYR A 35 5.82 -14.08 -19.33
N ASP A 36 6.31 -14.83 -20.30
CA ASP A 36 7.44 -15.74 -20.15
C ASP A 36 8.64 -15.31 -21.02
N ASP A 37 8.45 -14.45 -22.03
CA ASP A 37 9.48 -14.01 -22.97
C ASP A 37 9.92 -12.57 -22.65
N LEU A 38 10.91 -12.45 -21.78
CA LEU A 38 11.43 -11.16 -21.33
C LEU A 38 12.11 -10.36 -22.47
N PRO A 39 12.93 -10.94 -23.38
CA PRO A 39 13.48 -10.24 -24.52
C PRO A 39 12.40 -9.56 -25.37
N ARG A 40 11.36 -10.29 -25.74
CA ARG A 40 10.23 -9.76 -26.49
C ARG A 40 9.51 -8.61 -25.79
N LEU A 41 9.32 -8.71 -24.47
CA LEU A 41 8.77 -7.62 -23.67
C LEU A 41 9.65 -6.37 -23.69
N MET A 42 10.96 -6.56 -23.63
CA MET A 42 11.93 -5.44 -23.63
C MET A 42 11.98 -4.71 -24.96
N GLU A 43 11.83 -5.41 -26.07
CA GLU A 43 11.76 -4.81 -27.41
C GLU A 43 10.54 -3.89 -27.57
N HIS A 44 9.40 -4.27 -26.98
CA HIS A 44 8.12 -3.55 -27.14
C HIS A 44 7.87 -2.54 -26.04
N CYS A 45 8.45 -2.72 -24.85
CA CYS A 45 8.21 -1.89 -23.70
C CYS A 45 9.16 -0.69 -23.63
N GLN A 46 8.61 0.52 -23.69
CA GLN A 46 9.36 1.77 -23.57
C GLN A 46 9.82 2.01 -22.11
N ILE A 47 10.79 1.24 -21.64
CA ILE A 47 11.47 1.46 -20.37
C ILE A 47 12.90 1.94 -20.61
N THR A 48 13.43 2.69 -19.64
CA THR A 48 14.80 3.24 -19.74
C THR A 48 15.85 2.13 -19.77
N LEU A 49 17.01 2.38 -20.40
CA LEU A 49 18.14 1.44 -20.44
C LEU A 49 18.54 0.97 -19.02
N ARG A 50 18.52 1.88 -18.03
CA ARG A 50 18.76 1.52 -16.63
C ARG A 50 17.76 0.48 -16.11
N ALA A 51 16.48 0.62 -16.45
CA ALA A 51 15.44 -0.32 -16.05
C ALA A 51 15.61 -1.67 -16.77
N GLN A 52 16.00 -1.67 -18.07
CA GLN A 52 16.29 -2.89 -18.82
C GLN A 52 17.45 -3.65 -18.19
N THR A 53 18.56 -2.96 -17.89
CA THR A 53 19.73 -3.56 -17.24
C THR A 53 19.37 -4.14 -15.86
N ALA A 54 18.61 -3.40 -15.05
CA ALA A 54 18.15 -3.86 -13.74
C ALA A 54 17.24 -5.09 -13.87
N LEU A 55 16.38 -5.13 -14.88
CA LEU A 55 15.50 -6.27 -15.16
C LEU A 55 16.31 -7.51 -15.53
N LEU A 56 17.25 -7.40 -16.49
CA LEU A 56 18.12 -8.51 -16.92
C LEU A 56 18.93 -9.08 -15.76
N ASN A 57 19.53 -8.21 -14.96
CA ASN A 57 20.39 -8.62 -13.85
C ASN A 57 19.62 -9.31 -12.70
N ASN A 58 18.34 -8.96 -12.51
CA ASN A 58 17.58 -9.45 -11.36
C ASN A 58 16.56 -10.53 -11.71
N TRP A 59 16.05 -10.59 -12.94
CA TRP A 59 14.93 -11.47 -13.29
C TRP A 59 15.21 -12.96 -13.09
N ALA A 60 16.42 -13.39 -13.43
CA ALA A 60 16.87 -14.78 -13.25
C ALA A 60 17.76 -14.95 -12.01
N SER A 61 17.77 -13.99 -11.08
CA SER A 61 18.62 -14.06 -9.90
C SER A 61 18.08 -15.03 -8.86
N PRO A 62 18.95 -15.79 -8.16
CA PRO A 62 18.55 -16.63 -7.03
C PRO A 62 17.88 -15.85 -5.90
N GLU A 63 18.21 -14.56 -5.76
CA GLU A 63 17.62 -13.64 -4.79
C GLU A 63 16.13 -13.41 -5.08
N LEU A 64 15.80 -13.18 -6.35
CA LEU A 64 14.39 -13.00 -6.74
C LEU A 64 13.61 -14.31 -6.60
N ASP A 65 14.21 -15.44 -6.96
CA ASP A 65 13.57 -16.75 -6.78
C ASP A 65 13.26 -17.02 -5.31
N ARG A 66 14.22 -16.74 -4.41
CA ARG A 66 13.99 -16.84 -2.97
C ARG A 66 12.88 -15.88 -2.49
N ALA A 67 12.87 -14.65 -2.99
CA ALA A 67 11.83 -13.68 -2.64
C ALA A 67 10.44 -14.13 -3.13
N VAL A 68 10.34 -14.66 -4.34
CA VAL A 68 9.08 -15.22 -4.89
C VAL A 68 8.63 -16.41 -4.05
N ASN A 69 9.50 -17.39 -3.80
CA ASN A 69 9.18 -18.57 -3.00
C ASN A 69 8.74 -18.21 -1.58
N LEU A 70 9.38 -17.21 -0.97
CA LEU A 70 8.98 -16.71 0.35
C LEU A 70 7.57 -16.08 0.34
N ASN A 71 7.20 -15.39 -0.74
CA ASN A 71 6.00 -14.57 -0.78
C ASN A 71 4.79 -15.24 -1.43
N GLN A 72 4.97 -16.26 -2.29
CA GLN A 72 3.86 -16.91 -2.98
C GLN A 72 2.86 -17.61 -2.05
N GLY A 73 3.30 -18.06 -0.88
CA GLY A 73 2.45 -18.68 0.14
C GLY A 73 1.76 -17.69 1.09
N TYR A 74 2.02 -16.40 0.97
CA TYR A 74 1.39 -15.39 1.81
C TYR A 74 0.17 -14.77 1.14
N PRO A 75 -0.84 -14.37 1.94
CA PRO A 75 -2.02 -13.69 1.43
C PRO A 75 -1.65 -12.44 0.62
N HIS A 76 -2.04 -12.42 -0.65
CA HIS A 76 -1.87 -11.28 -1.53
C HIS A 76 -2.95 -11.28 -2.62
N ILE A 77 -3.27 -10.07 -3.08
CA ILE A 77 -4.10 -9.85 -4.27
C ILE A 77 -3.28 -9.11 -5.32
N THR A 78 -3.62 -9.35 -6.57
CA THR A 78 -2.99 -8.70 -7.72
C THR A 78 -3.96 -7.75 -8.39
N ILE A 79 -3.46 -6.82 -9.17
CA ILE A 79 -4.28 -5.82 -9.88
C ILE A 79 -5.35 -6.44 -10.80
N VAL A 80 -5.22 -7.72 -11.17
CA VAL A 80 -6.17 -8.43 -12.04
C VAL A 80 -7.24 -9.21 -11.27
N ASP A 81 -7.14 -9.27 -9.95
CA ASP A 81 -8.10 -9.99 -9.10
C ASP A 81 -9.39 -9.17 -8.90
N SER A 82 -10.52 -9.85 -8.73
CA SER A 82 -11.82 -9.21 -8.49
C SER A 82 -11.87 -8.43 -7.19
N GLU A 83 -11.15 -8.90 -6.17
CA GLU A 83 -11.07 -8.30 -4.84
C GLU A 83 -10.19 -7.05 -4.80
N TYR A 84 -9.41 -6.81 -5.86
CA TYR A 84 -8.56 -5.62 -5.90
C TYR A 84 -9.41 -4.34 -6.00
N PRO A 85 -9.16 -3.32 -5.13
CA PRO A 85 -9.98 -2.11 -5.09
C PRO A 85 -10.01 -1.36 -6.42
N ALA A 86 -11.20 -1.09 -6.96
CA ALA A 86 -11.36 -0.33 -8.19
C ALA A 86 -10.67 1.05 -8.10
N ALA A 87 -10.84 1.75 -6.98
CA ALA A 87 -10.22 3.06 -6.74
C ALA A 87 -8.68 3.02 -6.86
N LEU A 88 -8.03 1.94 -6.41
CA LEU A 88 -6.57 1.82 -6.56
C LEU A 88 -6.12 1.46 -7.99
N ARG A 89 -7.02 0.99 -8.87
CA ARG A 89 -6.67 0.79 -10.28
C ARG A 89 -6.52 2.11 -11.04
N GLU A 90 -7.23 3.15 -10.58
CA GLU A 90 -7.28 4.47 -11.23
C GLU A 90 -6.13 5.39 -10.82
N ILE A 91 -5.38 5.08 -9.75
CA ILE A 91 -4.26 5.93 -9.34
C ILE A 91 -3.08 5.81 -10.32
N PHE A 92 -2.25 6.84 -10.38
CA PHE A 92 -1.02 6.80 -11.17
C PHE A 92 -0.11 5.65 -10.70
N CYS A 93 0.23 4.74 -11.59
CA CYS A 93 1.01 3.52 -11.33
C CYS A 93 0.46 2.72 -10.15
N PRO A 94 -0.71 2.08 -10.31
CA PRO A 94 -1.31 1.26 -9.26
C PRO A 94 -0.36 0.13 -8.81
N PRO A 95 -0.43 -0.29 -7.54
CA PRO A 95 0.35 -1.43 -7.06
C PRO A 95 -0.04 -2.71 -7.81
N LEU A 96 0.93 -3.40 -8.39
CA LEU A 96 0.67 -4.63 -9.12
C LEU A 96 0.22 -5.77 -8.20
N VAL A 97 0.71 -5.74 -6.96
CA VAL A 97 0.42 -6.71 -5.89
C VAL A 97 0.22 -5.96 -4.58
N LEU A 98 -0.76 -6.37 -3.82
CA LEU A 98 -0.99 -5.94 -2.44
C LEU A 98 -0.94 -7.16 -1.54
N PHE A 99 0.04 -7.21 -0.65
CA PHE A 99 0.10 -8.17 0.45
C PHE A 99 -0.82 -7.70 1.57
N TYR A 100 -1.49 -8.64 2.25
CA TYR A 100 -2.44 -8.28 3.28
C TYR A 100 -2.44 -9.24 4.47
N ALA A 101 -2.89 -8.71 5.61
CA ALA A 101 -3.21 -9.47 6.81
C ALA A 101 -4.52 -8.94 7.40
N GLY A 102 -5.49 -9.82 7.63
CA GLY A 102 -6.81 -9.47 8.15
C GLY A 102 -7.93 -9.60 7.13
N ASN A 103 -8.98 -8.81 7.33
CA ASN A 103 -10.24 -8.93 6.58
C ASN A 103 -10.23 -8.11 5.28
N LEU A 104 -10.02 -8.79 4.14
CA LEU A 104 -9.97 -8.18 2.82
C LEU A 104 -11.29 -7.52 2.39
N THR A 105 -12.44 -7.97 2.93
CA THR A 105 -13.76 -7.41 2.56
C THR A 105 -13.92 -5.93 2.94
N LEU A 106 -13.08 -5.41 3.82
CA LEU A 106 -13.07 -3.99 4.18
C LEU A 106 -12.72 -3.07 3.00
N LEU A 107 -12.03 -3.58 1.98
CA LEU A 107 -11.70 -2.85 0.76
C LEU A 107 -12.94 -2.49 -0.11
N GLN A 108 -14.07 -3.13 0.13
CA GLN A 108 -15.32 -2.89 -0.59
C GLN A 108 -16.23 -1.90 0.16
N ARG A 109 -15.80 -1.38 1.30
CA ARG A 109 -16.58 -0.46 2.12
C ARG A 109 -16.16 0.99 1.89
N PRO A 110 -17.06 1.97 2.18
CA PRO A 110 -16.68 3.37 2.18
C PRO A 110 -15.55 3.65 3.18
N CYS A 111 -14.50 4.31 2.71
CA CYS A 111 -13.28 4.57 3.46
C CYS A 111 -13.07 6.06 3.70
N LEU A 112 -12.67 6.42 4.92
CA LEU A 112 -12.26 7.76 5.30
C LEU A 112 -10.79 7.72 5.73
N GLY A 113 -9.95 8.51 5.06
CA GLY A 113 -8.54 8.64 5.39
C GLY A 113 -8.34 9.58 6.58
N VAL A 114 -7.44 9.22 7.49
CA VAL A 114 -7.01 10.09 8.58
C VAL A 114 -5.49 10.17 8.58
N VAL A 115 -4.95 11.37 8.40
CA VAL A 115 -3.50 11.60 8.41
C VAL A 115 -3.17 12.85 9.21
N GLY A 116 -1.93 12.93 9.74
CA GLY A 116 -1.57 14.11 10.50
C GLY A 116 -0.13 14.10 11.02
N ALA A 117 0.12 14.92 12.03
CA ALA A 117 1.42 15.07 12.65
C ALA A 117 1.88 13.77 13.34
N ARG A 118 3.19 13.48 13.23
CA ARG A 118 3.81 12.34 13.94
C ARG A 118 3.91 12.56 15.45
N ASP A 119 3.96 13.83 15.86
CA ASP A 119 3.92 14.27 17.25
C ASP A 119 2.54 14.92 17.45
N ALA A 120 1.53 14.08 17.75
CA ALA A 120 0.17 14.55 17.96
C ALA A 120 0.10 15.40 19.25
N SER A 121 -0.51 16.58 19.15
CA SER A 121 -0.80 17.40 20.32
C SER A 121 -2.06 16.91 21.06
N SER A 122 -2.32 17.47 22.25
CA SER A 122 -3.58 17.25 22.97
C SER A 122 -4.81 17.70 22.14
N TYR A 123 -4.65 18.73 21.33
CA TYR A 123 -5.69 19.19 20.39
C TYR A 123 -5.98 18.11 19.34
N GLY A 124 -4.96 17.58 18.66
CA GLY A 124 -5.15 16.54 17.65
C GLY A 124 -5.78 15.27 18.23
N ALA A 125 -5.36 14.86 19.42
CA ALA A 125 -5.96 13.76 20.15
C ALA A 125 -7.44 14.04 20.50
N GLY A 126 -7.77 15.26 20.90
CA GLY A 126 -9.14 15.71 21.19
C GLY A 126 -10.03 15.68 19.94
N VAL A 127 -9.51 16.16 18.81
CA VAL A 127 -10.23 16.10 17.51
C VAL A 127 -10.55 14.66 17.14
N LEU A 128 -9.58 13.74 17.22
CA LEU A 128 -9.81 12.33 16.89
C LEU A 128 -10.85 11.67 17.80
N ARG A 129 -10.81 11.96 19.13
CA ARG A 129 -11.79 11.43 20.09
C ARG A 129 -13.21 11.96 19.85
N GLY A 130 -13.34 13.14 19.27
CA GLY A 130 -14.65 13.69 18.87
C GLY A 130 -15.16 13.13 17.55
N PHE A 131 -14.29 12.94 16.56
CA PHE A 131 -14.70 12.54 15.20
C PHE A 131 -14.81 11.03 14.98
N ILE A 132 -13.87 10.24 15.50
CA ILE A 132 -13.81 8.79 15.21
C ILE A 132 -15.06 8.04 15.68
N PRO A 133 -15.66 8.31 16.86
CA PRO A 133 -16.91 7.65 17.25
C PRO A 133 -18.04 7.84 16.24
N GLU A 134 -18.19 9.05 15.68
CA GLU A 134 -19.19 9.31 14.64
C GLU A 134 -18.87 8.58 13.33
N ILE A 135 -17.59 8.52 12.93
CA ILE A 135 -17.14 7.75 11.76
C ILE A 135 -17.52 6.27 11.93
N VAL A 136 -17.26 5.70 13.11
CA VAL A 136 -17.58 4.30 13.45
C VAL A 136 -19.09 4.07 13.44
N LYS A 137 -19.88 4.97 14.02
CA LYS A 137 -21.35 4.91 14.03
C LYS A 137 -21.94 4.87 12.61
N HIS A 138 -21.33 5.59 11.67
CA HIS A 138 -21.71 5.57 10.27
C HIS A 138 -21.11 4.38 9.48
N ARG A 139 -20.44 3.43 10.18
CA ARG A 139 -19.83 2.23 9.59
C ARG A 139 -18.80 2.51 8.49
N LEU A 140 -18.17 3.68 8.52
CA LEU A 140 -17.06 4.01 7.64
C LEU A 140 -15.79 3.31 8.12
N VAL A 141 -14.92 2.94 7.18
CA VAL A 141 -13.62 2.35 7.49
C VAL A 141 -12.58 3.46 7.61
N VAL A 142 -11.89 3.52 8.75
CA VAL A 142 -10.78 4.46 8.95
C VAL A 142 -9.53 3.92 8.28
N VAL A 143 -8.93 4.68 7.35
CA VAL A 143 -7.71 4.32 6.65
C VAL A 143 -6.57 5.24 7.05
N SER A 144 -5.44 4.68 7.49
CA SER A 144 -4.27 5.46 7.86
C SER A 144 -2.97 4.67 7.70
N GLY A 145 -1.84 5.28 8.08
CA GLY A 145 -0.51 4.78 7.79
C GLY A 145 0.19 4.03 8.92
N LEU A 146 -0.43 3.80 10.07
CA LEU A 146 0.21 3.19 11.24
C LEU A 146 1.48 3.91 11.72
N ALA A 147 1.71 5.17 11.31
CA ALA A 147 2.83 5.98 11.80
C ALA A 147 2.59 6.44 13.24
N ARG A 148 3.59 7.10 13.84
CA ARG A 148 3.42 7.79 15.13
C ARG A 148 2.34 8.86 15.03
N GLY A 149 1.82 9.27 16.18
CA GLY A 149 0.91 10.40 16.34
C GLY A 149 -0.46 10.14 15.77
N ILE A 150 -0.96 11.02 14.90
CA ILE A 150 -2.34 11.01 14.40
C ILE A 150 -2.71 9.68 13.73
N ASP A 151 -1.82 9.12 12.91
CA ASP A 151 -2.06 7.84 12.24
C ASP A 151 -2.32 6.71 13.28
N GLY A 152 -1.40 6.52 14.22
CA GLY A 152 -1.51 5.50 15.26
C GLY A 152 -2.72 5.71 16.18
N LEU A 153 -2.95 6.95 16.62
CA LEU A 153 -4.10 7.31 17.46
C LEU A 153 -5.42 7.05 16.73
N SER A 154 -5.50 7.35 15.43
CA SER A 154 -6.73 7.09 14.65
C SER A 154 -7.10 5.61 14.64
N HIS A 155 -6.14 4.73 14.42
CA HIS A 155 -6.37 3.28 14.49
C HIS A 155 -6.75 2.82 15.90
N GLN A 156 -6.02 3.30 16.92
CA GLN A 156 -6.27 2.93 18.32
C GLN A 156 -7.69 3.30 18.73
N ILE A 157 -8.09 4.55 18.53
CA ILE A 157 -9.44 5.02 18.90
C ILE A 157 -10.50 4.27 18.10
N THR A 158 -10.27 4.00 16.80
CA THR A 158 -11.22 3.21 16.01
C THR A 158 -11.41 1.83 16.61
N LEU A 159 -10.35 1.15 17.04
CA LEU A 159 -10.43 -0.16 17.69
C LEU A 159 -11.08 -0.09 19.09
N GLU A 160 -10.87 1.00 19.84
CA GLU A 160 -11.53 1.25 21.15
C GLU A 160 -13.06 1.31 21.03
N TYR A 161 -13.57 1.81 19.90
CA TYR A 161 -15.00 1.87 19.60
C TYR A 161 -15.51 0.72 18.71
N ASP A 162 -14.80 -0.40 18.65
CA ASP A 162 -15.13 -1.56 17.81
C ASP A 162 -15.35 -1.25 16.33
N GLY A 163 -14.70 -0.17 15.85
CA GLY A 163 -14.76 0.29 14.48
C GLY A 163 -13.85 -0.53 13.54
N MET A 164 -14.05 -0.33 12.24
CA MET A 164 -13.27 -0.97 11.17
C MET A 164 -12.14 -0.06 10.74
N THR A 165 -10.93 -0.62 10.58
CA THR A 165 -9.78 0.15 10.17
C THR A 165 -8.84 -0.60 9.23
N ILE A 166 -8.20 0.13 8.30
CA ILE A 166 -7.21 -0.37 7.36
C ILE A 166 -5.90 0.38 7.59
N GLY A 167 -4.87 -0.34 7.98
CA GLY A 167 -3.50 0.17 8.08
C GLY A 167 -2.73 -0.08 6.79
N ILE A 168 -2.19 0.96 6.16
CA ILE A 168 -1.32 0.80 4.98
C ILE A 168 0.12 1.06 5.43
N ILE A 169 1.05 0.12 5.18
CA ILE A 169 2.43 0.22 5.65
C ILE A 169 3.45 0.31 4.51
N GLY A 170 4.63 0.86 4.80
CA GLY A 170 5.73 1.06 3.84
C GLY A 170 6.86 0.01 3.93
N CYS A 171 6.57 -1.18 4.43
CA CYS A 171 7.50 -2.30 4.59
C CYS A 171 6.78 -3.63 4.48
N GLY A 172 7.49 -4.75 4.54
CA GLY A 172 6.88 -6.07 4.60
C GLY A 172 5.98 -6.24 5.83
N LEU A 173 4.93 -7.07 5.72
CA LEU A 173 3.97 -7.31 6.80
C LEU A 173 4.60 -7.93 8.06
N ASP A 174 5.77 -8.55 7.93
CA ASP A 174 6.58 -9.12 9.01
C ASP A 174 7.49 -8.08 9.69
N ARG A 175 7.43 -6.81 9.26
CA ARG A 175 8.19 -5.71 9.81
C ARG A 175 7.28 -4.73 10.51
N TYR A 176 7.78 -4.14 11.59
CA TYR A 176 7.03 -3.19 12.42
C TYR A 176 7.75 -1.85 12.42
N TYR A 177 7.08 -0.82 11.92
CA TYR A 177 7.63 0.53 11.93
C TYR A 177 6.51 1.58 12.09
N PRO A 178 6.61 2.43 13.10
CA PRO A 178 7.62 2.41 14.17
C PRO A 178 7.48 1.17 15.07
N THR A 179 8.54 0.75 15.74
CA THR A 179 8.56 -0.48 16.55
C THR A 179 7.60 -0.43 17.72
N GLU A 180 7.36 0.74 18.28
CA GLU A 180 6.38 0.97 19.35
C GLU A 180 4.93 0.68 18.92
N ASN A 181 4.61 0.78 17.62
CA ASN A 181 3.29 0.48 17.07
C ASN A 181 3.14 -1.00 16.65
N ARG A 182 4.08 -1.87 17.05
CA ARG A 182 3.98 -3.32 16.76
C ARG A 182 2.67 -3.92 17.22
N TRP A 183 2.31 -3.67 18.48
CA TRP A 183 1.05 -4.14 19.06
C TRP A 183 -0.16 -3.64 18.28
N LEU A 184 -0.13 -2.38 17.85
CA LEU A 184 -1.21 -1.76 17.09
C LEU A 184 -1.33 -2.36 15.68
N GLN A 185 -0.21 -2.58 14.99
CA GLN A 185 -0.23 -3.26 13.68
C GLN A 185 -0.82 -4.67 13.80
N GLN A 186 -0.49 -5.41 14.86
CA GLN A 186 -1.05 -6.72 15.13
C GLN A 186 -2.56 -6.65 15.45
N ALA A 187 -2.98 -5.68 16.27
CA ALA A 187 -4.39 -5.46 16.57
C ALA A 187 -5.21 -5.11 15.32
N VAL A 188 -4.68 -4.24 14.46
CA VAL A 188 -5.31 -3.88 13.18
C VAL A 188 -5.36 -5.09 12.24
N ALA A 189 -4.32 -5.93 12.17
CA ALA A 189 -4.34 -7.15 11.38
C ALA A 189 -5.39 -8.15 11.87
N ASN A 190 -5.60 -8.25 13.17
CA ASN A 190 -6.55 -9.22 13.77
C ASN A 190 -8.02 -8.76 13.68
N ARG A 191 -8.29 -7.46 13.78
CA ARG A 191 -9.65 -6.89 13.89
C ARG A 191 -10.06 -6.06 12.67
N GLY A 192 -9.13 -5.75 11.79
CA GLY A 192 -9.29 -4.92 10.60
C GLY A 192 -8.51 -5.49 9.43
N LEU A 193 -7.70 -4.66 8.77
CA LEU A 193 -6.85 -5.04 7.63
C LEU A 193 -5.54 -4.27 7.66
N VAL A 194 -4.43 -4.95 7.40
CA VAL A 194 -3.14 -4.31 7.09
C VAL A 194 -2.77 -4.63 5.65
N LEU A 195 -2.38 -3.59 4.89
CA LEU A 195 -1.96 -3.68 3.49
C LEU A 195 -0.52 -3.23 3.31
N SER A 196 0.18 -3.86 2.38
CA SER A 196 1.50 -3.44 1.92
C SER A 196 1.72 -3.72 0.44
N GLU A 197 2.37 -2.81 -0.27
CA GLU A 197 2.90 -3.03 -1.62
C GLU A 197 4.24 -3.80 -1.58
N TYR A 198 4.82 -3.97 -0.40
CA TYR A 198 6.13 -4.55 -0.19
C TYR A 198 6.02 -5.98 0.34
N GLY A 199 6.74 -6.89 -0.29
CA GLY A 199 6.77 -8.29 0.11
C GLY A 199 7.43 -8.50 1.48
N ARG A 200 7.25 -9.68 2.02
CA ARG A 200 7.85 -10.10 3.28
C ARG A 200 9.37 -9.98 3.21
N GLY A 201 9.99 -9.56 4.33
CA GLY A 201 11.42 -9.32 4.43
C GLY A 201 11.84 -7.89 4.05
N GLU A 202 10.99 -7.13 3.35
CA GLU A 202 11.33 -5.78 2.88
C GLU A 202 11.37 -4.77 4.05
N PRO A 203 12.51 -4.06 4.25
CA PRO A 203 12.70 -3.15 5.38
C PRO A 203 11.92 -1.83 5.20
N PRO A 204 11.67 -1.08 6.30
CA PRO A 204 11.11 0.26 6.25
C PRO A 204 12.16 1.28 5.77
N LEU A 205 12.11 1.67 4.50
CA LEU A 205 12.99 2.68 3.91
C LEU A 205 12.29 4.03 3.83
N ALA A 206 13.01 5.12 4.11
CA ALA A 206 12.43 6.47 4.25
C ALA A 206 11.60 6.91 3.04
N TYR A 207 12.05 6.62 1.81
CA TYR A 207 11.35 6.98 0.58
C TYR A 207 10.04 6.20 0.35
N ARG A 208 9.87 5.05 0.99
CA ARG A 208 8.67 4.21 0.85
C ARG A 208 7.45 4.80 1.56
N PHE A 209 7.64 5.63 2.57
CA PHE A 209 6.52 6.24 3.29
C PHE A 209 5.76 7.27 2.45
N PRO A 210 6.41 8.22 1.75
CA PRO A 210 5.72 9.06 0.77
C PRO A 210 5.09 8.26 -0.38
N GLU A 211 5.77 7.22 -0.88
CA GLU A 211 5.22 6.36 -1.93
C GLU A 211 3.97 5.62 -1.49
N ARG A 212 3.95 5.09 -0.26
CA ARG A 212 2.80 4.43 0.34
C ARG A 212 1.59 5.37 0.49
N ASN A 213 1.80 6.65 0.78
CA ASN A 213 0.71 7.60 1.02
C ASN A 213 -0.24 7.74 -0.18
N ARG A 214 0.22 7.48 -1.42
CA ARG A 214 -0.66 7.43 -2.59
C ARG A 214 -1.73 6.34 -2.48
N LEU A 215 -1.45 5.25 -1.76
CA LEU A 215 -2.42 4.18 -1.54
C LEU A 215 -3.48 4.60 -0.53
N ILE A 216 -3.10 5.38 0.50
CA ILE A 216 -4.07 5.97 1.42
C ILE A 216 -4.98 6.92 0.64
N ALA A 217 -4.39 7.87 -0.09
CA ALA A 217 -5.15 8.86 -0.87
C ALA A 217 -6.06 8.21 -1.93
N GLY A 218 -5.58 7.17 -2.62
CA GLY A 218 -6.33 6.50 -3.67
C GLY A 218 -7.41 5.53 -3.18
N LEU A 219 -7.36 5.10 -1.92
CA LEU A 219 -8.35 4.18 -1.38
C LEU A 219 -9.55 4.89 -0.76
N VAL A 220 -9.45 6.17 -0.41
CA VAL A 220 -10.43 6.89 0.38
C VAL A 220 -11.25 7.88 -0.44
N GLN A 221 -12.52 8.04 -0.10
CA GLN A 221 -13.40 9.04 -0.69
C GLN A 221 -13.20 10.43 -0.08
N THR A 222 -12.73 10.48 1.16
CA THR A 222 -12.50 11.72 1.91
C THR A 222 -11.26 11.55 2.78
N LEU A 223 -10.46 12.61 2.89
CA LEU A 223 -9.26 12.63 3.71
C LEU A 223 -9.38 13.72 4.79
N LEU A 224 -9.32 13.29 6.05
CA LEU A 224 -9.22 14.18 7.21
C LEU A 224 -7.74 14.41 7.53
N VAL A 225 -7.29 15.65 7.45
CA VAL A 225 -5.95 16.06 7.86
C VAL A 225 -6.03 16.70 9.24
N VAL A 226 -5.48 16.02 10.26
CA VAL A 226 -5.44 16.49 11.64
C VAL A 226 -4.03 16.93 11.96
N GLU A 227 -3.83 18.21 12.20
CA GLU A 227 -2.51 18.80 12.48
C GLU A 227 -1.45 18.50 11.41
N ALA A 228 -1.18 19.45 10.56
CA ALA A 228 -0.13 19.35 9.56
C ALA A 228 0.80 20.56 9.58
N LYS A 229 2.12 20.33 9.66
CA LYS A 229 3.09 21.39 9.41
C LYS A 229 3.11 21.73 7.91
N ARG A 230 3.42 23.00 7.56
CA ARG A 230 3.44 23.51 6.14
C ARG A 230 4.24 22.63 5.17
N ARG A 231 5.23 21.87 5.65
CA ARG A 231 6.04 20.94 4.85
C ARG A 231 5.99 19.55 5.51
N SER A 232 4.82 18.90 5.50
CA SER A 232 4.63 17.58 6.12
C SER A 232 4.23 16.53 5.09
N GLY A 233 4.54 15.27 5.39
CA GLY A 233 4.09 14.12 4.59
C GLY A 233 2.56 14.02 4.50
N SER A 234 1.83 14.51 5.52
CA SER A 234 0.37 14.55 5.54
C SER A 234 -0.20 15.46 4.45
N LEU A 235 0.44 16.62 4.18
CA LEU A 235 0.04 17.51 3.08
C LEU A 235 0.39 16.92 1.71
N ILE A 236 1.44 16.09 1.62
CA ILE A 236 1.72 15.34 0.38
C ILE A 236 0.55 14.38 0.09
N THR A 237 0.06 13.68 1.11
CA THR A 237 -1.11 12.80 0.99
C THR A 237 -2.36 13.57 0.57
N ALA A 238 -2.61 14.74 1.18
CA ALA A 238 -3.73 15.61 0.82
C ALA A 238 -3.66 16.08 -0.64
N ASN A 239 -2.48 16.50 -1.10
CA ASN A 239 -2.31 16.87 -2.50
C ASN A 239 -2.54 15.69 -3.45
N MET A 240 -2.11 14.48 -3.09
CA MET A 240 -2.36 13.28 -3.90
C MET A 240 -3.86 12.96 -4.02
N SER A 241 -4.65 13.14 -2.97
CA SER A 241 -6.09 12.90 -3.01
C SER A 241 -6.86 13.86 -3.94
N LEU A 242 -6.35 15.07 -4.16
CA LEU A 242 -6.94 16.03 -5.11
C LEU A 242 -6.76 15.63 -6.59
N TYR A 243 -5.81 14.77 -6.89
CA TYR A 243 -5.57 14.28 -8.26
C TYR A 243 -6.21 12.91 -8.54
N THR A 244 -6.85 12.30 -7.55
CA THR A 244 -7.54 11.01 -7.68
C THR A 244 -9.06 11.14 -7.58
N ALA A 245 -9.57 12.33 -7.34
CA ALA A 245 -11.00 12.71 -7.40
C ALA A 245 -11.33 13.27 -8.80
#